data_44803209b80fec2e2139b95626d3cedd
#
_entry.id   44803209b80fec2e2139b95626d3cedd
#
_cell.length_a   1.000
_cell.length_b   1.000
_cell.length_c   1.000
_cell.angle_alpha   90.00
_cell.angle_beta   90.00
_cell.angle_gamma   90.00
#
_symmetry.space_group_name_H-M   'P 1'
#
loop_
_entity.id
_entity.type
_entity.pdbx_description
1 polymer ?
#
loop_
_entity_poly.entity_id
_entity_poly.type
_entity_poly.pdbx_seq_one_letter_code
_entity_poly.pdbx_strand_id
1 'polypeptide(L)'
;MRGTTEAEPIENRLFVLVLQHPQEKREALTTATATCAVLRQSALVVGLSWPNLARALGRPADASQWAVLYLGSARPAAFGLEREIIALDRAGMPTADQDGMLRGLEGVVLLDGSWSEAKTLWWRNPWLLRLRRLVLNPRHRSRFGRVRREPRREALSSIEAAALLLKHLDGGPEIETALLDRLDRLIGEARTARPAQARKVARSNL
;
A
#
# COMPACT_ATOMS: atom_id res chain seq x y z
N MET A 1 -29.81 1.73 16.15
CA MET A 1 -28.40 2.16 15.96
C MET A 1 -27.52 1.02 16.43
N ARG A 2 -26.96 0.22 15.51
CA ARG A 2 -25.95 -0.79 15.85
C ARG A 2 -24.61 -0.10 15.71
N GLY A 3 -23.98 0.23 16.83
CA GLY A 3 -22.59 0.74 16.85
C GLY A 3 -21.69 -0.33 16.29
N THR A 4 -21.09 -0.03 15.14
CA THR A 4 -19.97 -0.81 14.61
C THR A 4 -18.81 -0.53 15.57
N THR A 5 -18.56 -1.46 16.47
CA THR A 5 -17.32 -1.42 17.28
C THR A 5 -16.18 -1.53 16.28
N GLU A 6 -15.51 -0.43 15.97
CA GLU A 6 -14.25 -0.47 15.24
C GLU A 6 -13.30 -1.31 16.08
N ALA A 7 -12.78 -2.38 15.49
CA ALA A 7 -11.81 -3.23 16.16
C ALA A 7 -10.57 -2.38 16.49
N GLU A 8 -9.98 -2.60 17.68
CA GLU A 8 -8.75 -1.90 18.06
C GLU A 8 -7.64 -2.17 17.03
N PRO A 9 -6.83 -1.15 16.69
CA PRO A 9 -5.70 -1.33 15.76
C PRO A 9 -4.73 -2.37 16.27
N ILE A 10 -4.25 -3.22 15.35
CA ILE A 10 -3.30 -4.30 15.66
C ILE A 10 -1.90 -3.72 15.80
N GLU A 11 -1.16 -4.19 16.80
CA GLU A 11 0.24 -3.87 16.98
C GLU A 11 1.08 -4.42 15.82
N ASN A 12 1.89 -3.55 15.25
CA ASN A 12 2.85 -3.88 14.22
C ASN A 12 4.18 -3.16 14.50
N ARG A 13 5.31 -3.80 14.25
CA ARG A 13 6.64 -3.24 14.46
C ARG A 13 7.05 -2.32 13.31
N LEU A 14 6.85 -2.78 12.07
CA LEU A 14 7.22 -2.05 10.87
C LEU A 14 6.21 -0.91 10.61
N PHE A 15 6.67 0.34 10.67
CA PHE A 15 5.80 1.48 10.41
C PHE A 15 5.37 1.56 8.93
N VAL A 16 4.09 1.74 8.68
CA VAL A 16 3.54 1.88 7.32
C VAL A 16 3.15 3.33 7.06
N LEU A 17 3.95 4.06 6.27
CA LEU A 17 3.64 5.41 5.82
C LEU A 17 3.00 5.35 4.43
N VAL A 18 1.75 5.77 4.31
CA VAL A 18 1.05 5.87 3.02
C VAL A 18 1.05 7.30 2.54
N LEU A 19 1.71 7.55 1.41
CA LEU A 19 1.63 8.83 0.70
C LEU A 19 0.52 8.73 -0.34
N GLN A 20 -0.59 9.43 -0.10
CA GLN A 20 -1.77 9.39 -0.96
C GLN A 20 -1.82 10.62 -1.87
N HIS A 21 -2.03 10.38 -3.16
CA HIS A 21 -2.29 11.46 -4.12
C HIS A 21 -3.63 12.15 -3.80
N PRO A 22 -3.72 13.50 -3.86
CA PRO A 22 -4.95 14.22 -3.48
C PRO A 22 -6.20 13.85 -4.27
N GLN A 23 -6.05 13.36 -5.49
CA GLN A 23 -7.18 12.92 -6.32
C GLN A 23 -7.75 11.58 -5.85
N GLU A 24 -6.92 10.67 -5.33
CA GLU A 24 -7.35 9.37 -4.81
C GLU A 24 -8.29 9.50 -3.61
N LYS A 25 -8.15 10.56 -2.81
CA LYS A 25 -9.07 10.86 -1.69
C LYS A 25 -10.53 10.98 -2.09
N ARG A 26 -10.82 11.24 -3.37
CA ARG A 26 -12.18 11.36 -3.91
C ARG A 26 -12.83 10.00 -4.23
N GLU A 27 -12.05 8.93 -4.27
CA GLU A 27 -12.56 7.58 -4.45
C GLU A 27 -13.34 7.13 -3.20
N ALA A 28 -14.51 6.54 -3.41
CA ALA A 28 -15.37 6.08 -2.30
C ALA A 28 -14.76 4.91 -1.51
N LEU A 29 -13.77 4.24 -2.08
CA LEU A 29 -13.10 3.09 -1.51
C LEU A 29 -11.59 3.37 -1.41
N THR A 30 -11.15 3.85 -0.26
CA THR A 30 -9.71 4.05 -0.03
C THR A 30 -9.13 2.91 0.78
N THR A 31 -8.40 2.02 0.11
CA THR A 31 -7.66 0.94 0.78
C THR A 31 -6.57 1.49 1.70
N ALA A 32 -6.04 2.68 1.41
CA ALA A 32 -5.09 3.39 2.24
C ALA A 32 -5.65 3.75 3.63
N THR A 33 -6.83 4.37 3.67
CA THR A 33 -7.52 4.68 4.94
C THR A 33 -7.80 3.42 5.75
N ALA A 34 -8.26 2.35 5.06
CA ALA A 34 -8.53 1.09 5.71
C ALA A 34 -7.27 0.43 6.27
N THR A 35 -6.13 0.54 5.57
CA THR A 35 -4.83 0.07 6.07
C THR A 35 -4.47 0.74 7.39
N CYS A 36 -4.56 2.08 7.44
CA CYS A 36 -4.23 2.84 8.64
C CYS A 36 -5.24 2.65 9.78
N ALA A 37 -6.48 2.27 9.49
CA ALA A 37 -7.46 1.95 10.54
C ALA A 37 -7.18 0.59 11.22
N VAL A 38 -6.51 -0.34 10.54
CA VAL A 38 -6.16 -1.67 11.08
C VAL A 38 -4.83 -1.65 11.81
N LEU A 39 -3.86 -0.83 11.40
CA LEU A 39 -2.49 -0.85 11.91
C LEU A 39 -2.25 0.27 12.91
N ARG A 40 -1.66 -0.05 14.07
CA ARG A 40 -1.28 0.95 15.08
C ARG A 40 -0.11 1.81 14.63
N GLN A 41 0.95 1.19 14.09
CA GLN A 41 2.13 1.88 13.57
C GLN A 41 1.92 2.23 12.08
N SER A 42 1.07 3.23 11.81
CA SER A 42 0.80 3.68 10.45
C SER A 42 0.43 5.15 10.39
N ALA A 43 0.61 5.76 9.21
CA ALA A 43 0.14 7.10 8.92
C ALA A 43 -0.27 7.24 7.45
N LEU A 44 -1.35 7.98 7.22
CA LEU A 44 -1.81 8.38 5.89
C LEU A 44 -1.58 9.88 5.72
N VAL A 45 -0.79 10.26 4.73
CA VAL A 45 -0.48 11.66 4.44
C VAL A 45 -0.88 11.99 3.01
N VAL A 46 -1.82 12.91 2.86
CA VAL A 46 -2.36 13.34 1.56
C VAL A 46 -1.59 14.55 1.07
N GLY A 47 -1.04 14.49 -0.15
CA GLY A 47 -0.29 15.59 -0.74
C GLY A 47 0.47 15.15 -1.99
N LEU A 48 1.21 16.08 -2.59
CA LEU A 48 1.99 15.82 -3.79
C LEU A 48 3.49 15.74 -3.52
N SER A 49 3.99 16.47 -2.54
CA SER A 49 5.42 16.61 -2.30
C SER A 49 5.72 16.97 -0.85
N TRP A 50 6.78 16.37 -0.32
CA TRP A 50 7.36 16.67 0.99
C TRP A 50 8.87 16.86 0.84
N PRO A 51 9.50 17.74 1.60
CA PRO A 51 10.94 18.01 1.50
C PRO A 51 11.81 16.76 1.81
N ASN A 52 11.37 15.91 2.72
CA ASN A 52 12.08 14.71 3.14
C ASN A 52 11.15 13.75 3.91
N LEU A 53 11.66 12.57 4.26
CA LEU A 53 10.94 11.55 5.03
C LEU A 53 10.44 12.08 6.39
N ALA A 54 11.28 12.78 7.13
CA ALA A 54 10.92 13.29 8.46
C ALA A 54 9.73 14.29 8.40
N ARG A 55 9.66 15.12 7.36
CA ARG A 55 8.52 16.04 7.14
C ARG A 55 7.26 15.31 6.71
N ALA A 56 7.37 14.25 5.90
CA ALA A 56 6.23 13.41 5.54
C ALA A 56 5.71 12.64 6.76
N LEU A 57 6.62 12.15 7.62
CA LEU A 57 6.29 11.34 8.79
C LEU A 57 5.86 12.18 10.01
N GLY A 58 6.21 13.46 10.05
CA GLY A 58 5.97 14.35 11.19
C GLY A 58 6.92 14.16 12.37
N ARG A 59 7.98 13.34 12.24
CA ARG A 59 9.00 13.03 13.25
C ARG A 59 10.35 12.70 12.60
N PRO A 60 11.46 12.79 13.34
CA PRO A 60 12.76 12.35 12.86
C PRO A 60 12.74 10.88 12.43
N ALA A 61 13.46 10.56 11.34
CA ALA A 61 13.61 9.21 10.85
C ALA A 61 14.92 9.08 10.05
N ASP A 62 15.58 7.92 10.16
CA ASP A 62 16.75 7.58 9.37
C ASP A 62 16.32 6.93 8.06
N ALA A 63 16.54 7.60 6.94
CA ALA A 63 16.18 7.11 5.61
C ALA A 63 16.84 5.77 5.25
N SER A 64 17.98 5.44 5.85
CA SER A 64 18.67 4.17 5.61
C SER A 64 17.94 2.95 6.17
N GLN A 65 17.08 3.17 7.16
CA GLN A 65 16.24 2.16 7.81
C GLN A 65 14.81 2.10 7.24
N TRP A 66 14.55 2.85 6.17
CA TRP A 66 13.25 2.87 5.51
C TRP A 66 13.33 2.33 4.11
N ALA A 67 12.24 1.73 3.68
CA ALA A 67 12.06 1.26 2.31
C ALA A 67 10.92 2.00 1.61
N VAL A 68 10.92 1.99 0.29
CA VAL A 68 9.77 2.41 -0.53
C VAL A 68 9.33 1.25 -1.40
N LEU A 69 8.04 1.03 -1.45
CA LEU A 69 7.43 0.08 -2.36
C LEU A 69 7.07 0.79 -3.66
N TYR A 70 7.85 0.50 -4.70
CA TYR A 70 7.63 1.10 -6.00
C TYR A 70 8.01 0.14 -7.12
N LEU A 71 7.02 -0.25 -7.90
CA LEU A 71 7.22 -1.22 -8.98
C LEU A 71 8.03 -0.63 -10.15
N GLY A 72 7.84 0.66 -10.50
CA GLY A 72 8.53 1.30 -11.63
C GLY A 72 8.37 0.52 -12.92
N SER A 73 9.48 0.28 -13.62
CA SER A 73 9.57 -0.59 -14.79
C SER A 73 9.91 -2.04 -14.45
N ALA A 74 10.19 -2.35 -13.18
CA ALA A 74 10.55 -3.70 -12.75
C ALA A 74 9.43 -4.71 -13.08
N ARG A 75 9.87 -5.90 -13.48
CA ARG A 75 8.99 -7.07 -13.70
C ARG A 75 9.45 -8.17 -12.74
N PRO A 76 8.93 -8.23 -11.51
CA PRO A 76 9.43 -9.14 -10.47
C PRO A 76 9.48 -10.60 -10.91
N ALA A 77 8.48 -11.06 -11.67
CA ALA A 77 8.44 -12.42 -12.20
C ALA A 77 9.62 -12.74 -13.16
N ALA A 78 10.21 -11.73 -13.80
CA ALA A 78 11.34 -11.94 -14.70
C ALA A 78 12.68 -12.10 -13.98
N PHE A 79 12.74 -11.83 -12.66
CA PHE A 79 13.94 -11.96 -11.86
C PHE A 79 14.29 -13.42 -11.48
N GLY A 80 13.37 -14.36 -11.69
CA GLY A 80 13.58 -15.78 -11.37
C GLY A 80 13.73 -16.07 -9.87
N LEU A 81 13.31 -15.15 -9.01
CA LEU A 81 13.38 -15.31 -7.57
C LEU A 81 12.05 -15.82 -7.01
N GLU A 82 12.09 -16.88 -6.22
CA GLU A 82 10.92 -17.43 -5.52
C GLU A 82 10.58 -16.64 -4.23
N ARG A 83 10.77 -15.33 -4.24
CA ARG A 83 10.48 -14.44 -3.12
C ARG A 83 9.31 -13.55 -3.45
N GLU A 84 8.44 -13.32 -2.47
CA GLU A 84 7.32 -12.39 -2.61
C GLU A 84 7.71 -10.93 -2.37
N ILE A 85 8.84 -10.69 -1.67
CA ILE A 85 9.45 -9.37 -1.49
C ILE A 85 10.86 -9.43 -2.07
N ILE A 86 11.15 -8.52 -2.99
CA ILE A 86 12.44 -8.44 -3.66
C ILE A 86 13.02 -7.04 -3.42
N ALA A 87 14.21 -7.00 -2.82
CA ALA A 87 14.97 -5.78 -2.67
C ALA A 87 15.77 -5.50 -3.94
N LEU A 88 15.74 -4.23 -4.39
CA LEU A 88 16.40 -3.78 -5.59
C LEU A 88 17.58 -2.85 -5.25
N ASP A 89 18.61 -2.92 -6.07
CA ASP A 89 19.72 -1.97 -6.08
C ASP A 89 19.33 -0.63 -6.75
N ARG A 90 20.29 0.27 -6.90
CA ARG A 90 20.09 1.58 -7.55
C ARG A 90 19.81 1.46 -9.05
N ALA A 91 20.23 0.40 -9.69
CA ALA A 91 19.97 0.11 -11.09
C ALA A 91 18.59 -0.52 -11.32
N GLY A 92 17.89 -0.89 -10.24
CA GLY A 92 16.56 -1.54 -10.31
C GLY A 92 16.65 -3.05 -10.52
N MET A 93 17.83 -3.63 -10.28
CA MET A 93 18.07 -5.08 -10.33
C MET A 93 18.01 -5.67 -8.92
N PRO A 94 17.66 -6.95 -8.77
CA PRO A 94 17.69 -7.60 -7.46
C PRO A 94 19.10 -7.51 -6.84
N THR A 95 19.16 -7.07 -5.58
CA THR A 95 20.42 -7.08 -4.84
C THR A 95 20.84 -8.50 -4.49
N ALA A 96 22.16 -8.74 -4.38
CA ALA A 96 22.70 -10.03 -3.94
C ALA A 96 22.35 -10.32 -2.47
N ASP A 97 22.38 -9.30 -1.61
CA ASP A 97 22.03 -9.40 -0.19
C ASP A 97 20.57 -9.02 0.07
N GLN A 98 19.66 -9.90 -0.30
CA GLN A 98 18.23 -9.71 -0.10
C GLN A 98 17.85 -9.58 1.39
N ASP A 99 18.41 -10.45 2.23
CA ASP A 99 18.07 -10.51 3.65
C ASP A 99 18.67 -9.34 4.43
N GLY A 100 19.88 -8.91 4.08
CA GLY A 100 20.50 -7.72 4.66
C GLY A 100 19.74 -6.44 4.35
N MET A 101 19.18 -6.35 3.13
CA MET A 101 18.35 -5.21 2.74
C MET A 101 17.01 -5.16 3.46
N LEU A 102 16.48 -6.28 3.91
CA LEU A 102 15.22 -6.35 4.66
C LEU A 102 15.41 -6.24 6.18
N ARG A 103 16.60 -6.63 6.68
CA ARG A 103 16.91 -6.50 8.11
C ARG A 103 16.99 -5.05 8.55
N GLY A 104 16.57 -4.79 9.79
CA GLY A 104 16.67 -3.46 10.40
C GLY A 104 15.78 -2.39 9.77
N LEU A 105 14.77 -2.78 9.00
CA LEU A 105 13.75 -1.84 8.53
C LEU A 105 12.89 -1.38 9.71
N GLU A 106 12.77 -0.06 9.86
CA GLU A 106 11.84 0.60 10.79
C GLU A 106 10.52 0.91 10.14
N GLY A 107 10.52 1.15 8.81
CA GLY A 107 9.30 1.48 8.13
C GLY A 107 9.35 1.32 6.61
N VAL A 108 8.16 1.37 6.01
CA VAL A 108 7.95 1.30 4.57
C VAL A 108 7.03 2.43 4.11
N VAL A 109 7.36 3.01 2.96
CA VAL A 109 6.55 4.02 2.28
C VAL A 109 5.76 3.33 1.16
N LEU A 110 4.44 3.47 1.18
CA LEU A 110 3.54 3.07 0.11
C LEU A 110 3.09 4.30 -0.66
N LEU A 111 3.04 4.23 -1.98
CA LEU A 111 2.52 5.27 -2.85
C LEU A 111 1.11 4.90 -3.28
N ASP A 112 0.10 5.66 -2.81
CA ASP A 112 -1.30 5.37 -3.03
C ASP A 112 -1.92 6.31 -4.06
N GLY A 113 -2.57 5.72 -5.04
CA GLY A 113 -3.19 6.38 -6.17
C GLY A 113 -3.23 5.46 -7.39
N SER A 114 -3.82 5.94 -8.47
CA SER A 114 -3.68 5.30 -9.79
C SER A 114 -2.21 5.21 -10.18
N TRP A 115 -1.90 4.38 -11.17
CA TRP A 115 -0.53 4.23 -11.66
C TRP A 115 0.14 5.57 -12.04
N SER A 116 -0.61 6.47 -12.69
CA SER A 116 -0.13 7.81 -13.06
C SER A 116 0.12 8.68 -11.83
N GLU A 117 -0.74 8.61 -10.83
CA GLU A 117 -0.64 9.37 -9.57
C GLU A 117 0.52 8.88 -8.71
N ALA A 118 0.69 7.56 -8.55
CA ALA A 118 1.84 6.97 -7.86
C ALA A 118 3.17 7.36 -8.53
N LYS A 119 3.21 7.40 -9.87
CA LYS A 119 4.35 7.90 -10.63
C LYS A 119 4.61 9.39 -10.38
N THR A 120 3.56 10.19 -10.26
CA THR A 120 3.67 11.62 -9.91
C THR A 120 4.26 11.80 -8.51
N LEU A 121 3.78 11.04 -7.52
CA LEU A 121 4.34 11.04 -6.17
C LEU A 121 5.83 10.67 -6.18
N TRP A 122 6.21 9.65 -6.93
CA TRP A 122 7.61 9.24 -7.09
C TRP A 122 8.50 10.38 -7.59
N TRP A 123 8.11 11.02 -8.69
CA TRP A 123 8.91 12.09 -9.30
C TRP A 123 8.98 13.37 -8.47
N ARG A 124 7.93 13.69 -7.73
CA ARG A 124 7.87 14.89 -6.89
C ARG A 124 8.57 14.75 -5.54
N ASN A 125 9.01 13.55 -5.19
CA ASN A 125 9.65 13.26 -3.90
C ASN A 125 11.03 12.58 -4.09
N PRO A 126 12.04 13.31 -4.59
CA PRO A 126 13.35 12.73 -4.90
C PRO A 126 14.05 12.10 -3.69
N TRP A 127 13.66 12.44 -2.47
CA TRP A 127 14.16 11.79 -1.25
C TRP A 127 13.80 10.29 -1.17
N LEU A 128 12.77 9.82 -1.87
CA LEU A 128 12.42 8.40 -1.99
C LEU A 128 13.58 7.59 -2.60
N LEU A 129 14.43 8.20 -3.42
CA LEU A 129 15.61 7.55 -4.00
C LEU A 129 16.69 7.19 -2.97
N ARG A 130 16.64 7.78 -1.76
CA ARG A 130 17.55 7.48 -0.65
C ARG A 130 17.10 6.29 0.17
N LEU A 131 15.84 5.88 0.05
CA LEU A 131 15.28 4.72 0.72
C LEU A 131 15.72 3.43 0.04
N ARG A 132 15.64 2.31 0.76
CA ARG A 132 15.77 0.98 0.16
C ARG A 132 14.57 0.76 -0.76
N ARG A 133 14.79 0.11 -1.91
CA ARG A 133 13.71 -0.12 -2.88
C ARG A 133 13.22 -1.55 -2.78
N LEU A 134 11.92 -1.71 -2.65
CA LEU A 134 11.28 -3.01 -2.62
C LEU A 134 10.25 -3.10 -3.74
N VAL A 135 10.12 -4.30 -4.31
CA VAL A 135 9.01 -4.67 -5.20
C VAL A 135 8.36 -5.93 -4.69
N LEU A 136 7.07 -6.05 -4.94
CA LEU A 136 6.31 -7.25 -4.60
C LEU A 136 6.20 -8.17 -5.81
N ASN A 137 6.31 -9.48 -5.53
CA ASN A 137 6.09 -10.56 -6.48
C ASN A 137 5.01 -11.50 -5.91
N PRO A 138 3.74 -11.06 -5.86
CA PRO A 138 2.69 -11.82 -5.21
C PRO A 138 2.41 -13.13 -5.95
N ARG A 139 2.23 -14.21 -5.21
CA ARG A 139 1.85 -15.52 -5.76
C ARG A 139 0.41 -15.53 -6.29
N HIS A 140 -0.43 -14.67 -5.75
CA HIS A 140 -1.85 -14.55 -6.09
C HIS A 140 -2.18 -13.19 -6.70
N ARG A 141 -3.22 -13.16 -7.53
CA ARG A 141 -3.73 -11.89 -8.08
C ARG A 141 -4.45 -11.11 -7.00
N SER A 142 -4.45 -9.77 -7.14
CA SER A 142 -5.19 -8.87 -6.26
C SER A 142 -6.67 -9.25 -6.16
N ARG A 143 -7.18 -9.30 -4.94
CA ARG A 143 -8.62 -9.44 -4.64
C ARG A 143 -9.37 -8.17 -5.05
N PHE A 144 -8.74 -7.02 -4.88
CA PHE A 144 -9.29 -5.70 -5.22
C PHE A 144 -9.43 -5.51 -6.73
N GLY A 145 -8.64 -6.17 -7.55
CA GLY A 145 -8.73 -6.15 -9.01
C GLY A 145 -10.08 -6.59 -9.60
N ARG A 146 -10.96 -7.20 -8.78
CA ARG A 146 -12.35 -7.49 -9.14
C ARG A 146 -13.26 -6.24 -9.06
N VAL A 147 -12.85 -5.22 -8.34
CA VAL A 147 -13.60 -3.95 -8.14
C VAL A 147 -13.01 -2.84 -8.98
N ARG A 148 -11.69 -2.77 -9.08
CA ARG A 148 -10.92 -1.82 -9.87
C ARG A 148 -9.95 -2.58 -10.78
N ARG A 149 -9.93 -2.26 -12.07
CA ARG A 149 -9.04 -2.92 -13.04
C ARG A 149 -7.59 -2.51 -12.78
N GLU A 150 -6.80 -3.44 -12.30
CA GLU A 150 -5.37 -3.23 -12.09
C GLU A 150 -4.60 -3.36 -13.43
N PRO A 151 -3.65 -2.45 -13.71
CA PRO A 151 -2.93 -2.42 -14.98
C PRO A 151 -1.92 -3.56 -15.15
N ARG A 152 -1.47 -4.18 -14.05
CA ARG A 152 -0.50 -5.27 -14.03
C ARG A 152 -0.91 -6.36 -13.07
N ARG A 153 -0.45 -7.60 -13.32
CA ARG A 153 -0.71 -8.76 -12.46
C ARG A 153 -0.14 -8.59 -11.05
N GLU A 154 1.00 -7.90 -10.95
CA GLU A 154 1.74 -7.64 -9.71
C GLU A 154 1.20 -6.43 -8.94
N ALA A 155 0.26 -5.68 -9.53
CA ALA A 155 -0.35 -4.55 -8.86
C ALA A 155 -1.29 -5.03 -7.74
N LEU A 156 -0.99 -4.61 -6.54
CA LEU A 156 -1.78 -4.83 -5.34
C LEU A 156 -2.36 -3.49 -4.86
N SER A 157 -3.51 -3.53 -4.22
CA SER A 157 -4.01 -2.38 -3.46
C SER A 157 -3.10 -2.10 -2.25
N SER A 158 -3.17 -0.88 -1.70
CA SER A 158 -2.32 -0.48 -0.57
C SER A 158 -2.48 -1.41 0.65
N ILE A 159 -3.69 -1.90 0.91
CA ILE A 159 -3.95 -2.84 2.01
C ILE A 159 -3.37 -4.24 1.74
N GLU A 160 -3.43 -4.74 0.51
CA GLU A 160 -2.82 -6.02 0.13
C GLU A 160 -1.29 -5.94 0.15
N ALA A 161 -0.75 -4.82 -0.30
CA ALA A 161 0.68 -4.56 -0.25
C ALA A 161 1.20 -4.52 1.19
N ALA A 162 0.48 -3.83 2.09
CA ALA A 162 0.79 -3.81 3.51
C ALA A 162 0.68 -5.21 4.15
N ALA A 163 -0.37 -5.97 3.82
CA ALA A 163 -0.58 -7.32 4.32
C ALA A 163 0.59 -8.24 3.94
N LEU A 164 1.01 -8.24 2.68
CA LEU A 164 2.11 -9.06 2.20
C LEU A 164 3.45 -8.66 2.82
N LEU A 165 3.72 -7.36 2.95
CA LEU A 165 4.94 -6.86 3.59
C LEU A 165 5.00 -7.26 5.07
N LEU A 166 3.95 -7.00 5.84
CA LEU A 166 3.93 -7.25 7.28
C LEU A 166 3.95 -8.74 7.62
N LYS A 167 3.30 -9.59 6.82
CA LYS A 167 3.43 -11.05 6.94
C LYS A 167 4.89 -11.51 6.94
N HIS A 168 5.70 -10.98 6.05
CA HIS A 168 7.10 -11.41 5.89
C HIS A 168 8.09 -10.67 6.78
N LEU A 169 7.83 -9.41 7.12
CA LEU A 169 8.78 -8.54 7.80
C LEU A 169 8.46 -8.34 9.28
N ASP A 170 7.21 -8.51 9.67
CA ASP A 170 6.73 -8.35 11.05
C ASP A 170 6.43 -9.69 11.75
N GLY A 171 6.38 -10.78 10.96
CA GLY A 171 6.30 -12.13 11.48
C GLY A 171 4.93 -12.58 11.99
N GLY A 172 3.85 -11.86 11.64
CA GLY A 172 2.50 -12.17 12.12
C GLY A 172 1.49 -12.51 11.01
N PRO A 173 1.05 -13.77 10.86
CA PRO A 173 -0.06 -14.11 9.97
C PRO A 173 -1.38 -13.43 10.39
N GLU A 174 -1.49 -13.03 11.64
CA GLU A 174 -2.64 -12.33 12.20
C GLU A 174 -2.84 -10.95 11.58
N ILE A 175 -1.74 -10.22 11.34
CA ILE A 175 -1.78 -8.90 10.69
C ILE A 175 -2.26 -9.04 9.23
N GLU A 176 -1.73 -10.03 8.51
CA GLU A 176 -2.18 -10.34 7.14
C GLU A 176 -3.68 -10.62 7.12
N THR A 177 -4.13 -11.51 8.00
CA THR A 177 -5.55 -11.90 8.10
C THR A 177 -6.44 -10.69 8.37
N ALA A 178 -6.11 -9.86 9.35
CA ALA A 178 -6.92 -8.70 9.70
C ALA A 178 -7.01 -7.66 8.56
N LEU A 179 -5.90 -7.41 7.86
CA LEU A 179 -5.88 -6.51 6.70
C LEU A 179 -6.72 -7.07 5.55
N LEU A 180 -6.61 -8.36 5.25
CA LEU A 180 -7.37 -8.99 4.18
C LEU A 180 -8.87 -9.11 4.52
N ASP A 181 -9.23 -9.36 5.77
CA ASP A 181 -10.63 -9.36 6.23
C ASP A 181 -11.25 -7.96 6.14
N ARG A 182 -10.46 -6.92 6.42
CA ARG A 182 -10.91 -5.52 6.23
C ARG A 182 -11.13 -5.22 4.75
N LEU A 183 -10.25 -5.70 3.87
CA LEU A 183 -10.40 -5.57 2.43
C LEU A 183 -11.67 -6.27 1.93
N ASP A 184 -11.90 -7.50 2.35
CA ASP A 184 -13.09 -8.26 1.93
C ASP A 184 -14.39 -7.58 2.36
N ARG A 185 -14.41 -6.97 3.55
CA ARG A 185 -15.53 -6.11 4.01
C ARG A 185 -15.72 -4.89 3.11
N LEU A 186 -14.65 -4.17 2.76
CA LEU A 186 -14.71 -3.02 1.83
C LEU A 186 -15.26 -3.42 0.47
N ILE A 187 -14.82 -4.57 -0.07
CA ILE A 187 -15.33 -5.08 -1.35
C ILE A 187 -16.84 -5.41 -1.26
N GLY A 188 -17.28 -5.96 -0.13
CA GLY A 188 -18.69 -6.24 0.14
C GLY A 188 -19.51 -4.95 0.18
N GLU A 189 -19.05 -3.94 0.92
CA GLU A 189 -19.69 -2.63 1.04
C GLU A 189 -19.83 -1.93 -0.33
N ALA A 190 -18.77 -1.99 -1.17
CA ALA A 190 -18.81 -1.42 -2.51
C ALA A 190 -19.82 -2.10 -3.45
N ARG A 191 -19.95 -3.41 -3.33
CA ARG A 191 -20.91 -4.19 -4.13
C ARG A 191 -22.37 -3.85 -3.77
N THR A 192 -22.63 -3.64 -2.49
CA THR A 192 -23.98 -3.28 -2.02
C THR A 192 -24.35 -1.83 -2.33
N ALA A 193 -23.39 -0.90 -2.33
CA ALA A 193 -23.60 0.51 -2.66
C ALA A 193 -23.93 0.76 -4.15
N ARG A 194 -23.38 -0.05 -5.06
CA ARG A 194 -23.54 0.09 -6.52
C ARG A 194 -25.00 0.02 -7.02
N PRO A 195 -25.86 -0.91 -6.56
CA PRO A 195 -27.27 -0.95 -7.01
C PRO A 195 -28.10 0.24 -6.53
N ALA A 196 -27.76 0.84 -5.38
CA ALA A 196 -28.47 2.00 -4.84
C ALA A 196 -28.23 3.28 -5.65
N GLN A 197 -27.03 3.48 -6.16
CA GLN A 197 -26.70 4.62 -7.03
C GLN A 197 -27.34 4.51 -8.42
N ALA A 198 -27.36 3.32 -9.02
CA ALA A 198 -28.02 3.09 -10.31
C ALA A 198 -29.55 3.38 -10.25
N ARG A 199 -30.21 3.04 -9.14
CA ARG A 199 -31.63 3.36 -8.90
C ARG A 199 -31.90 4.86 -8.68
N LYS A 200 -30.94 5.59 -8.10
CA LYS A 200 -31.08 7.03 -7.84
C LYS A 200 -30.97 7.87 -9.12
N VAL A 201 -30.06 7.49 -10.03
CA VAL A 201 -29.89 8.13 -11.35
C VAL A 201 -31.11 7.87 -12.26
N ALA A 202 -31.66 6.65 -12.23
CA ALA A 202 -32.85 6.31 -13.01
C ALA A 202 -34.13 7.04 -12.53
N ARG A 203 -34.19 7.45 -11.26
CA ARG A 203 -35.33 8.24 -10.71
C ARG A 203 -35.21 9.76 -10.88
N SER A 204 -34.02 10.27 -11.21
CA SER A 204 -33.77 11.69 -11.45
C SER A 204 -33.97 12.12 -12.91
N ASN A 205 -34.18 11.14 -13.81
CA ASN A 205 -34.38 11.34 -15.24
C ASN A 205 -35.84 11.04 -15.68
N LEU A 206 -36.76 10.98 -14.75
CA LEU A 206 -38.23 10.94 -14.95
C LEU A 206 -38.90 12.18 -14.36
#